data_5f01be424413c464943abcaf275f4c8e
#
_entry.id   5f01be424413c464943abcaf275f4c8e
#
_cell.length_a   1.000
_cell.length_b   1.000
_cell.length_c   1.000
_cell.angle_alpha   90.00
_cell.angle_beta   90.00
_cell.angle_gamma   90.00
#
_symmetry.space_group_name_H-M   'P 1'
#
loop_
_entity.id
_entity.type
_entity.pdbx_description
1 polymer ?
#
loop_
_entity_poly.entity_id
_entity_poly.type
_entity_poly.pdbx_seq_one_letter_code
_entity_poly.pdbx_strand_id
1 'polypeptide(L)'
;MGKVTKKTPRSKKGRTVSYPEIPLRLALAQVNSLVGGFKANAERVKLTCAQARKMGADVVLFPELMLTGYPPEDLLFKKSFIKDCRETLKTLAPFTRGLTAVIGFAEQKGKHLYNSAALMCDGKHIATYRKMLLPNYGVFDEKRYFVAGMSDGPLFEIAGALVGICVCEDLWFADGPFDGQIESGA
;
A
#
# COMPACT_ATOMS: atom_id res chain seq x y z
N MET A 1 8.58 -17.09 10.78
CA MET A 1 9.21 -15.90 10.16
C MET A 1 8.87 -15.94 8.67
N GLY A 2 7.88 -15.15 8.24
CA GLY A 2 7.47 -15.06 6.84
C GLY A 2 8.52 -14.27 6.05
N LYS A 3 9.08 -14.87 5.00
CA LYS A 3 9.94 -14.15 4.04
C LYS A 3 9.04 -13.48 3.02
N VAL A 4 9.14 -12.15 2.88
CA VAL A 4 8.55 -11.43 1.76
C VAL A 4 9.59 -11.32 0.65
N THR A 5 9.31 -11.91 -0.51
CA THR A 5 10.19 -11.84 -1.67
C THR A 5 9.44 -11.24 -2.85
N LYS A 6 10.11 -10.36 -3.60
CA LYS A 6 9.58 -9.80 -4.84
C LYS A 6 9.72 -10.84 -5.95
N LYS A 7 8.60 -11.21 -6.61
CA LYS A 7 8.63 -12.09 -7.79
C LYS A 7 8.31 -11.31 -9.06
N THR A 8 9.04 -11.60 -10.14
CA THR A 8 8.78 -11.08 -11.47
C THR A 8 7.72 -11.97 -12.13
N PRO A 9 6.69 -11.41 -12.80
CA PRO A 9 5.65 -12.22 -13.44
C PRO A 9 6.22 -13.19 -14.48
N ARG A 10 5.78 -14.44 -14.45
CA ARG A 10 6.03 -15.43 -15.50
C ARG A 10 4.77 -15.58 -16.36
N SER A 11 4.85 -15.27 -17.64
CA SER A 11 3.84 -15.62 -18.64
C SER A 11 3.55 -17.13 -18.59
N LYS A 12 2.28 -17.54 -18.36
CA LYS A 12 1.85 -18.92 -18.42
C LYS A 12 0.74 -19.12 -19.44
N LYS A 13 1.02 -19.97 -20.44
CA LYS A 13 -0.02 -20.65 -21.24
C LYS A 13 -0.65 -21.76 -20.37
N GLY A 14 -1.97 -21.69 -20.21
CA GLY A 14 -2.92 -22.75 -19.89
C GLY A 14 -2.45 -23.91 -19.00
N ARG A 15 -2.41 -23.71 -17.68
CA ARG A 15 -2.44 -24.78 -16.68
C ARG A 15 -3.40 -24.36 -15.57
N THR A 16 -4.45 -25.16 -15.35
CA THR A 16 -5.22 -25.10 -14.10
C THR A 16 -4.28 -25.47 -12.96
N VAL A 17 -3.80 -24.49 -12.23
CA VAL A 17 -2.98 -24.71 -11.04
C VAL A 17 -3.94 -24.77 -9.86
N SER A 18 -4.11 -25.96 -9.25
CA SER A 18 -4.72 -26.03 -7.92
C SER A 18 -3.72 -25.43 -6.93
N TYR A 19 -4.06 -24.30 -6.36
CA TYR A 19 -3.28 -23.73 -5.27
C TYR A 19 -3.63 -24.46 -3.97
N PRO A 20 -2.66 -24.84 -3.13
CA PRO A 20 -2.96 -25.31 -1.78
C PRO A 20 -3.66 -24.17 -1.03
N GLU A 21 -4.68 -24.50 -0.23
CA GLU A 21 -5.29 -23.54 0.69
C GLU A 21 -4.23 -23.06 1.67
N ILE A 22 -3.75 -21.84 1.47
CA ILE A 22 -2.80 -21.20 2.37
C ILE A 22 -3.60 -20.20 3.21
N PRO A 23 -3.75 -20.43 4.51
CA PRO A 23 -4.51 -19.51 5.36
C PRO A 23 -3.74 -18.22 5.57
N LEU A 24 -3.97 -17.22 4.72
CA LEU A 24 -3.45 -15.85 4.90
C LEU A 24 -4.38 -15.10 5.86
N ARG A 25 -3.87 -14.69 7.02
CA ARG A 25 -4.62 -13.88 7.97
C ARG A 25 -4.39 -12.39 7.71
N LEU A 26 -5.42 -11.74 7.18
CA LEU A 26 -5.43 -10.32 6.86
C LEU A 26 -6.13 -9.51 7.96
N ALA A 27 -5.46 -8.51 8.51
CA ALA A 27 -6.06 -7.50 9.37
C ALA A 27 -6.40 -6.24 8.56
N LEU A 28 -7.67 -5.86 8.52
CA LEU A 28 -8.12 -4.60 7.91
C LEU A 28 -8.16 -3.51 8.98
N ALA A 29 -7.29 -2.52 8.86
CA ALA A 29 -7.21 -1.40 9.78
C ALA A 29 -8.26 -0.34 9.46
N GLN A 30 -9.47 -0.50 9.99
CA GLN A 30 -10.55 0.49 9.89
C GLN A 30 -10.29 1.64 10.86
N VAL A 31 -9.44 2.57 10.45
CA VAL A 31 -9.00 3.69 11.28
C VAL A 31 -9.28 5.03 10.60
N ASN A 32 -9.63 6.03 11.40
CA ASN A 32 -9.81 7.39 10.91
C ASN A 32 -8.50 8.17 11.01
N SER A 33 -7.87 8.49 9.88
CA SER A 33 -6.66 9.31 9.83
C SER A 33 -6.99 10.80 9.87
N LEU A 34 -6.15 11.58 10.56
CA LEU A 34 -6.30 13.03 10.66
C LEU A 34 -5.47 13.71 9.57
N VAL A 35 -6.09 14.59 8.78
CA VAL A 35 -5.40 15.35 7.73
C VAL A 35 -4.30 16.23 8.35
N GLY A 36 -3.05 16.03 7.89
CA GLY A 36 -1.87 16.71 8.42
C GLY A 36 -1.40 16.26 9.80
N GLY A 37 -2.11 15.30 10.41
CA GLY A 37 -1.81 14.80 11.74
C GLY A 37 -0.74 13.70 11.78
N PHE A 38 0.43 13.91 11.16
CA PHE A 38 1.46 12.88 10.98
C PHE A 38 1.82 12.11 12.25
N LYS A 39 2.00 12.81 13.37
CA LYS A 39 2.32 12.17 14.65
C LYS A 39 1.19 11.26 15.12
N ALA A 40 -0.06 11.73 15.09
CA ALA A 40 -1.23 10.96 15.51
C ALA A 40 -1.48 9.76 14.58
N ASN A 41 -1.33 9.96 13.26
CA ASN A 41 -1.48 8.90 12.28
C ASN A 41 -0.39 7.83 12.44
N ALA A 42 0.86 8.23 12.67
CA ALA A 42 1.95 7.30 12.95
C ALA A 42 1.71 6.46 14.21
N GLU A 43 1.25 7.09 15.29
CA GLU A 43 0.90 6.35 16.53
C GLU A 43 -0.23 5.34 16.29
N ARG A 44 -1.25 5.70 15.51
CA ARG A 44 -2.29 4.75 15.09
C ARG A 44 -1.71 3.56 14.34
N VAL A 45 -0.82 3.81 13.36
CA VAL A 45 -0.17 2.72 12.63
C VAL A 45 0.59 1.81 13.59
N LYS A 46 1.39 2.36 14.51
CA LYS A 46 2.16 1.57 15.48
C LYS A 46 1.27 0.71 16.37
N LEU A 47 0.23 1.30 16.96
CA LEU A 47 -0.73 0.60 17.82
C LEU A 47 -1.46 -0.51 17.05
N THR A 48 -1.91 -0.22 15.82
CA THR A 48 -2.61 -1.20 14.99
C THR A 48 -1.69 -2.34 14.57
N CYS A 49 -0.43 -2.07 14.21
CA CYS A 49 0.56 -3.12 13.94
C CYS A 49 0.78 -4.02 15.16
N ALA A 50 0.88 -3.44 16.35
CA ALA A 50 1.03 -4.21 17.58
C ALA A 50 -0.19 -5.09 17.85
N GLN A 51 -1.40 -4.57 17.63
CA GLN A 51 -2.65 -5.28 17.80
C GLN A 51 -2.81 -6.40 16.75
N ALA A 52 -2.57 -6.13 15.46
CA ALA A 52 -2.62 -7.12 14.38
C ALA A 52 -1.65 -8.28 14.65
N ARG A 53 -0.44 -7.98 15.09
CA ARG A 53 0.55 -9.00 15.47
C ARG A 53 0.06 -9.86 16.64
N LYS A 54 -0.53 -9.25 17.67
CA LYS A 54 -1.12 -9.99 18.82
C LYS A 54 -2.25 -10.91 18.37
N MET A 55 -2.99 -10.55 17.34
CA MET A 55 -4.06 -11.36 16.73
C MET A 55 -3.53 -12.43 15.76
N GLY A 56 -2.22 -12.49 15.52
CA GLY A 56 -1.58 -13.45 14.62
C GLY A 56 -1.81 -13.14 13.14
N ALA A 57 -2.02 -11.87 12.77
CA ALA A 57 -2.14 -11.48 11.38
C ALA A 57 -0.78 -11.58 10.65
N ASP A 58 -0.83 -12.02 9.38
CA ASP A 58 0.33 -12.03 8.48
C ASP A 58 0.51 -10.67 7.81
N VAL A 59 -0.62 -10.00 7.51
CA VAL A 59 -0.67 -8.69 6.87
C VAL A 59 -1.62 -7.77 7.61
N VAL A 60 -1.25 -6.51 7.75
CA VAL A 60 -2.17 -5.42 8.11
C VAL A 60 -2.26 -4.40 6.98
N LEU A 61 -3.48 -4.13 6.54
CA LEU A 61 -3.78 -3.18 5.47
C LEU A 61 -4.37 -1.90 6.05
N PHE A 62 -3.70 -0.79 5.81
CA PHE A 62 -4.13 0.55 6.21
C PHE A 62 -4.87 1.28 5.08
N PRO A 63 -5.68 2.31 5.41
CA PRO A 63 -6.37 3.13 4.41
C PRO A 63 -5.43 3.82 3.42
N GLU A 64 -6.00 4.16 2.25
CA GLU A 64 -5.40 5.07 1.28
C GLU A 64 -4.96 6.37 1.97
N LEU A 65 -3.77 6.88 1.62
CA LEU A 65 -3.20 8.11 2.18
C LEU A 65 -3.20 8.16 3.73
N MET A 66 -3.06 7.01 4.38
CA MET A 66 -3.11 6.87 5.85
C MET A 66 -2.25 7.91 6.58
N LEU A 67 -1.06 8.21 6.07
CA LEU A 67 -0.14 9.10 6.78
C LEU A 67 -0.51 10.57 6.65
N THR A 68 -0.98 10.99 5.49
CA THR A 68 -1.40 12.38 5.24
C THR A 68 -2.78 12.70 5.78
N GLY A 69 -3.61 11.67 5.99
CA GLY A 69 -5.07 11.79 6.08
C GLY A 69 -5.68 11.96 4.69
N TYR A 70 -7.00 11.75 4.57
CA TYR A 70 -7.75 11.84 3.31
C TYR A 70 -8.99 12.74 3.46
N PRO A 71 -9.23 13.66 2.52
CA PRO A 71 -8.34 14.11 1.44
C PRO A 71 -7.36 15.20 1.93
N PRO A 72 -6.07 15.13 1.58
CA PRO A 72 -5.07 16.12 1.99
C PRO A 72 -5.11 17.42 1.16
N GLU A 73 -5.74 17.40 -0.01
CA GLU A 73 -5.96 18.55 -0.90
C GLU A 73 -4.69 19.40 -1.13
N ASP A 74 -4.81 20.73 -1.13
CA ASP A 74 -3.73 21.68 -1.43
C ASP A 74 -2.55 21.64 -0.42
N LEU A 75 -2.66 20.88 0.67
CA LEU A 75 -1.51 20.57 1.52
C LEU A 75 -0.41 19.83 0.77
N LEU A 76 -0.79 19.06 -0.26
CA LEU A 76 0.15 18.33 -1.13
C LEU A 76 1.10 19.25 -1.90
N PHE A 77 0.78 20.53 -2.12
CA PHE A 77 1.67 21.50 -2.74
C PHE A 77 2.76 22.02 -1.79
N LYS A 78 2.62 21.78 -0.48
CA LYS A 78 3.60 22.24 0.51
C LYS A 78 4.76 21.24 0.62
N LYS A 79 5.96 21.67 0.25
CA LYS A 79 7.17 20.82 0.32
C LYS A 79 7.44 20.27 1.71
N SER A 80 7.15 21.04 2.77
CA SER A 80 7.29 20.60 4.16
C SER A 80 6.34 19.44 4.46
N PHE A 81 5.09 19.51 4.00
CA PHE A 81 4.09 18.47 4.20
C PHE A 81 4.54 17.11 3.60
N ILE A 82 5.05 17.14 2.37
CA ILE A 82 5.57 15.93 1.71
C ILE A 82 6.84 15.42 2.39
N LYS A 83 7.72 16.32 2.83
CA LYS A 83 8.90 15.94 3.61
C LYS A 83 8.49 15.23 4.91
N ASP A 84 7.53 15.81 5.65
CA ASP A 84 7.05 15.25 6.91
C ASP A 84 6.38 13.88 6.71
N CYS A 85 5.61 13.71 5.62
CA CYS A 85 5.05 12.42 5.23
C CYS A 85 6.15 11.36 5.04
N ARG A 86 7.17 11.68 4.27
CA ARG A 86 8.30 10.79 4.00
C ARG A 86 9.09 10.44 5.27
N GLU A 87 9.40 11.43 6.09
CA GLU A 87 10.16 11.19 7.33
C GLU A 87 9.32 10.36 8.32
N THR A 88 8.02 10.63 8.42
CA THR A 88 7.10 9.83 9.23
C THR A 88 7.08 8.37 8.77
N LEU A 89 6.96 8.11 7.46
CA LEU A 89 6.98 6.75 6.92
C LEU A 89 8.22 5.97 7.37
N LYS A 90 9.39 6.58 7.31
CA LYS A 90 10.65 5.95 7.73
C LYS A 90 10.63 5.48 9.18
N THR A 91 9.98 6.23 10.07
CA THR A 91 9.91 5.88 11.50
C THR A 91 9.07 4.64 11.79
N LEU A 92 8.24 4.20 10.83
CA LEU A 92 7.31 3.10 11.02
C LEU A 92 7.92 1.72 10.78
N ALA A 93 9.01 1.64 10.01
CA ALA A 93 9.62 0.37 9.66
C ALA A 93 9.90 -0.54 10.88
N PRO A 94 10.50 -0.09 12.00
CA PRO A 94 10.76 -0.97 13.13
C PRO A 94 9.52 -1.63 13.75
N PHE A 95 8.34 -1.03 13.56
CA PHE A 95 7.07 -1.51 14.12
C PHE A 95 6.43 -2.62 13.30
N THR A 96 7.00 -2.95 12.13
CA THR A 96 6.53 -4.03 11.24
C THR A 96 7.30 -5.35 11.43
N ARG A 97 8.13 -5.49 12.48
CA ARG A 97 8.83 -6.75 12.78
C ARG A 97 7.83 -7.86 13.07
N GLY A 98 7.99 -9.00 12.37
CA GLY A 98 7.10 -10.15 12.46
C GLY A 98 5.71 -9.92 11.85
N LEU A 99 5.56 -8.92 10.97
CA LEU A 99 4.30 -8.55 10.34
C LEU A 99 4.60 -7.86 9.00
N THR A 100 3.73 -8.06 8.01
CA THR A 100 3.70 -7.24 6.80
C THR A 100 2.67 -6.12 6.97
N ALA A 101 3.04 -4.87 6.68
CA ALA A 101 2.13 -3.72 6.71
C ALA A 101 2.09 -3.04 5.35
N VAL A 102 0.88 -2.76 4.85
CA VAL A 102 0.65 -1.95 3.65
C VAL A 102 0.08 -0.61 4.10
N ILE A 103 0.84 0.48 3.89
CA ILE A 103 0.56 1.81 4.44
C ILE A 103 0.42 2.82 3.33
N GLY A 104 -0.76 3.46 3.22
CA GLY A 104 -1.02 4.54 2.26
C GLY A 104 -0.28 5.83 2.61
N PHE A 105 0.37 6.47 1.62
CA PHE A 105 1.12 7.71 1.82
C PHE A 105 1.28 8.51 0.52
N ALA A 106 1.58 9.80 0.62
CA ALA A 106 1.96 10.62 -0.52
C ALA A 106 3.47 10.50 -0.78
N GLU A 107 3.84 9.98 -1.95
CA GLU A 107 5.24 9.78 -2.35
C GLU A 107 5.69 10.89 -3.30
N GLN A 108 6.84 11.50 -3.04
CA GLN A 108 7.54 12.34 -4.02
C GLN A 108 8.71 11.56 -4.63
N LYS A 109 8.72 11.49 -5.98
CA LYS A 109 9.86 10.95 -6.75
C LYS A 109 10.22 11.92 -7.87
N GLY A 110 11.40 12.52 -7.75
CA GLY A 110 11.80 13.63 -8.62
C GLY A 110 10.83 14.82 -8.48
N LYS A 111 10.25 15.26 -9.61
CA LYS A 111 9.27 16.35 -9.66
C LYS A 111 7.81 15.90 -9.48
N HIS A 112 7.55 14.59 -9.45
CA HIS A 112 6.22 14.02 -9.44
C HIS A 112 5.79 13.58 -8.05
N LEU A 113 4.50 13.72 -7.79
CA LEU A 113 3.83 13.23 -6.60
C LEU A 113 2.95 12.02 -6.99
N TYR A 114 2.92 11.03 -6.12
CA TYR A 114 2.13 9.79 -6.32
C TYR A 114 1.30 9.50 -5.08
N ASN A 115 0.08 9.01 -5.30
CA ASN A 115 -0.69 8.32 -4.29
C ASN A 115 -0.15 6.89 -4.22
N SER A 116 0.45 6.52 -3.09
CA SER A 116 1.27 5.31 -3.01
C SER A 116 0.94 4.47 -1.78
N ALA A 117 1.19 3.18 -1.91
CA ALA A 117 1.15 2.22 -0.81
C ALA A 117 2.56 1.66 -0.56
N ALA A 118 3.08 1.86 0.65
CA ALA A 118 4.34 1.30 1.10
C ALA A 118 4.12 -0.11 1.65
N LEU A 119 4.83 -1.09 1.11
CA LEU A 119 4.93 -2.43 1.69
C LEU A 119 6.11 -2.47 2.65
N MET A 120 5.83 -2.67 3.92
CA MET A 120 6.83 -2.80 4.98
C MET A 120 6.75 -4.18 5.61
N CYS A 121 7.89 -4.84 5.81
CA CYS A 121 7.98 -6.15 6.43
C CYS A 121 9.26 -6.28 7.23
N ASP A 122 9.18 -6.92 8.39
CA ASP A 122 10.33 -7.22 9.25
C ASP A 122 11.26 -6.02 9.53
N GLY A 123 10.68 -4.85 9.70
CA GLY A 123 11.43 -3.63 10.02
C GLY A 123 12.05 -2.95 8.80
N LYS A 124 11.66 -3.32 7.59
CA LYS A 124 12.18 -2.76 6.34
C LYS A 124 11.07 -2.28 5.41
N HIS A 125 11.33 -1.21 4.68
CA HIS A 125 10.52 -0.81 3.53
C HIS A 125 10.96 -1.67 2.33
N ILE A 126 10.08 -2.58 1.88
CA ILE A 126 10.39 -3.58 0.85
C ILE A 126 10.11 -3.04 -0.55
N ALA A 127 8.98 -2.36 -0.72
CA ALA A 127 8.56 -1.82 -2.01
C ALA A 127 7.52 -0.70 -1.84
N THR A 128 7.28 0.00 -2.94
CA THR A 128 6.19 0.98 -3.07
C THR A 128 5.39 0.66 -4.32
N TYR A 129 4.08 0.54 -4.16
CA TYR A 129 3.11 0.55 -5.24
C TYR A 129 2.61 1.99 -5.44
N ARG A 130 2.40 2.41 -6.68
CA ARG A 130 1.83 3.72 -7.06
C ARG A 130 0.50 3.50 -7.74
N LYS A 131 -0.54 4.13 -7.22
CA LYS A 131 -1.90 4.08 -7.78
C LYS A 131 -1.88 4.45 -9.26
N MET A 132 -2.52 3.63 -10.10
CA MET A 132 -2.57 3.81 -11.54
C MET A 132 -3.77 4.64 -11.97
N LEU A 133 -4.94 4.35 -11.41
CA LEU A 133 -6.19 5.03 -11.77
C LEU A 133 -6.48 6.15 -10.76
N LEU A 134 -6.49 7.37 -11.26
CA LEU A 134 -6.70 8.57 -10.45
C LEU A 134 -8.12 9.12 -10.72
N PRO A 135 -9.06 8.97 -9.78
CA PRO A 135 -10.40 9.51 -9.94
C PRO A 135 -10.38 11.04 -10.05
N ASN A 136 -11.14 11.57 -11.00
CA ASN A 136 -11.23 13.00 -11.27
C ASN A 136 -12.66 13.37 -11.63
N TYR A 137 -13.61 12.95 -10.82
CA TYR A 137 -15.06 13.15 -10.97
C TYR A 137 -15.73 13.29 -9.61
N GLY A 138 -16.90 13.90 -9.56
CA GLY A 138 -17.64 14.15 -8.32
C GLY A 138 -16.81 14.99 -7.35
N VAL A 139 -16.49 14.41 -6.21
CA VAL A 139 -15.67 15.04 -5.14
C VAL A 139 -14.18 14.75 -5.29
N PHE A 140 -13.78 13.95 -6.28
CA PHE A 140 -12.40 13.54 -6.48
C PHE A 140 -11.70 14.45 -7.49
N ASP A 141 -10.50 14.91 -7.14
CA ASP A 141 -9.63 15.74 -7.99
C ASP A 141 -8.16 15.27 -7.86
N GLU A 142 -7.94 13.96 -7.98
CA GLU A 142 -6.60 13.39 -7.75
C GLU A 142 -5.59 13.78 -8.83
N LYS A 143 -6.03 13.96 -10.09
CA LYS A 143 -5.16 14.35 -11.21
C LYS A 143 -4.56 15.76 -11.04
N ARG A 144 -5.14 16.59 -10.19
CA ARG A 144 -4.60 17.91 -9.81
C ARG A 144 -3.27 17.77 -9.05
N TYR A 145 -3.10 16.71 -8.29
CA TYR A 145 -1.99 16.53 -7.35
C TYR A 145 -1.04 15.42 -7.76
N PHE A 146 -1.58 14.29 -8.23
CA PHE A 146 -0.84 13.06 -8.42
C PHE A 146 -0.64 12.73 -9.89
N VAL A 147 0.46 12.04 -10.16
CA VAL A 147 0.73 11.39 -11.44
C VAL A 147 0.40 9.90 -11.29
N ALA A 148 -0.19 9.31 -12.31
CA ALA A 148 -0.52 7.89 -12.35
C ALA A 148 0.74 7.01 -12.28
N GLY A 149 0.63 5.88 -11.59
CA GLY A 149 1.62 4.80 -11.65
C GLY A 149 1.69 4.23 -13.08
N MET A 150 2.82 3.62 -13.43
CA MET A 150 3.07 3.14 -14.80
C MET A 150 3.15 1.61 -14.91
N SER A 151 2.83 0.88 -13.85
CA SER A 151 2.88 -0.59 -13.87
C SER A 151 1.95 -1.18 -12.81
N ASP A 152 1.46 -2.38 -13.08
CA ASP A 152 0.60 -3.16 -12.17
C ASP A 152 1.25 -3.42 -10.80
N GLY A 153 2.51 -3.07 -10.67
CA GLY A 153 3.29 -3.31 -9.47
C GLY A 153 3.84 -4.74 -9.40
N PRO A 154 4.75 -4.99 -8.47
CA PRO A 154 5.26 -6.32 -8.21
C PRO A 154 4.25 -7.13 -7.41
N LEU A 155 4.23 -8.45 -7.62
CA LEU A 155 3.60 -9.39 -6.70
C LEU A 155 4.54 -9.73 -5.55
N PHE A 156 3.95 -10.02 -4.39
CA PHE A 156 4.66 -10.34 -3.16
C PHE A 156 4.25 -11.71 -2.66
N GLU A 157 5.22 -12.54 -2.30
CA GLU A 157 4.92 -13.77 -1.58
C GLU A 157 4.86 -13.47 -0.08
N ILE A 158 3.67 -13.60 0.51
CA ILE A 158 3.41 -13.36 1.93
C ILE A 158 2.73 -14.60 2.51
N ALA A 159 3.32 -15.21 3.51
CA ALA A 159 2.81 -16.44 4.13
C ALA A 159 2.46 -17.56 3.11
N GLY A 160 3.20 -17.61 1.99
CA GLY A 160 2.98 -18.59 0.92
C GLY A 160 1.93 -18.18 -0.13
N ALA A 161 1.16 -17.12 0.10
CA ALA A 161 0.24 -16.55 -0.89
C ALA A 161 0.96 -15.54 -1.79
N LEU A 162 0.59 -15.47 -3.07
CA LEU A 162 1.04 -14.44 -3.98
C LEU A 162 0.04 -13.28 -3.96
N VAL A 163 0.49 -12.10 -3.54
CA VAL A 163 -0.35 -10.94 -3.24
C VAL A 163 -0.01 -9.77 -4.15
N GLY A 164 -1.02 -9.22 -4.83
CA GLY A 164 -0.96 -7.93 -5.51
C GLY A 164 -1.45 -6.79 -4.62
N ILE A 165 -1.09 -5.55 -4.93
CA ILE A 165 -1.55 -4.36 -4.23
C ILE A 165 -2.27 -3.46 -5.22
N CYS A 166 -3.50 -3.06 -4.88
CA CYS A 166 -4.30 -2.06 -5.57
C CYS A 166 -4.75 -0.98 -4.58
N VAL A 167 -5.01 0.22 -5.08
CA VAL A 167 -5.50 1.34 -4.27
C VAL A 167 -6.80 1.87 -4.87
N CYS A 168 -7.92 1.71 -4.14
CA CYS A 168 -9.22 2.31 -4.44
C CYS A 168 -9.67 2.10 -5.90
N GLU A 169 -9.58 3.14 -6.74
CA GLU A 169 -10.00 3.18 -8.14
C GLU A 169 -9.38 2.07 -9.00
N ASP A 170 -8.18 1.61 -8.65
CA ASP A 170 -7.49 0.53 -9.36
C ASP A 170 -8.29 -0.78 -9.46
N LEU A 171 -9.29 -0.96 -8.58
CA LEU A 171 -10.16 -2.15 -8.56
C LEU A 171 -11.48 -1.96 -9.31
N TRP A 172 -11.77 -0.75 -9.81
CA TRP A 172 -13.10 -0.43 -10.33
C TRP A 172 -13.21 -0.57 -11.84
N PHE A 173 -12.09 -0.57 -12.55
CA PHE A 173 -12.06 -0.58 -14.01
C PHE A 173 -11.07 -1.62 -14.55
N ALA A 174 -11.40 -2.20 -15.70
CA ALA A 174 -10.60 -3.25 -16.34
C ALA A 174 -9.23 -2.79 -16.86
N ASP A 175 -9.01 -1.49 -17.00
CA ASP A 175 -7.71 -0.90 -17.34
C ASP A 175 -6.81 -0.65 -16.12
N GLY A 176 -7.27 -1.05 -14.93
CA GLY A 176 -6.49 -1.05 -13.70
C GLY A 176 -5.49 -2.21 -13.61
N PRO A 177 -4.67 -2.24 -12.55
CA PRO A 177 -3.62 -3.26 -12.38
C PRO A 177 -4.15 -4.64 -12.00
N PHE A 178 -5.43 -4.73 -11.61
CA PHE A 178 -6.02 -5.93 -10.99
C PHE A 178 -5.95 -7.16 -11.92
N ASP A 179 -6.40 -7.00 -13.18
CA ASP A 179 -6.41 -8.11 -14.13
C ASP A 179 -4.99 -8.60 -14.44
N GLY A 180 -4.04 -7.68 -14.67
CA GLY A 180 -2.63 -8.04 -14.89
C GLY A 180 -1.98 -8.72 -13.69
N GLN A 181 -2.37 -8.36 -12.46
CA GLN A 181 -1.91 -9.02 -11.24
C GLN A 181 -2.46 -10.46 -11.14
N ILE A 182 -3.76 -10.68 -11.44
CA ILE A 182 -4.37 -12.02 -11.48
C ILE A 182 -3.72 -12.88 -12.56
N GLU A 183 -3.53 -12.37 -13.78
CA GLU A 183 -2.86 -13.09 -14.87
C GLU A 183 -1.43 -13.47 -14.50
N SER A 184 -0.79 -12.68 -13.63
CA SER A 184 0.54 -12.93 -13.10
C SER A 184 0.55 -13.91 -11.92
N GLY A 185 -0.63 -14.32 -11.43
CA GLY A 185 -0.82 -15.37 -10.43
C GLY A 185 -1.09 -14.89 -9.00
N ALA A 186 -1.55 -13.62 -8.82
CA ALA A 186 -2.00 -13.12 -7.53
C ALA A 186 -3.33 -13.76 -7.11
#